data_e6a96da07a3740bd3f37513314af6dfe
#
_entry.id   e6a96da07a3740bd3f37513314af6dfe
#
_cell.length_a   1.000
_cell.length_b   1.000
_cell.length_c   1.000
_cell.angle_alpha   90.00
_cell.angle_beta   90.00
_cell.angle_gamma   90.00
#
_symmetry.space_group_name_H-M   'P 1'
#
loop_
_entity.id
_entity.type
_entity.pdbx_description
1 polymer ?
#
loop_
_entity_poly.entity_id
_entity_poly.type
_entity_poly.pdbx_seq_one_letter_code
_entity_poly.pdbx_strand_id
1 'polypeptide(L)'
;LPQVMKQYHTLYPEVNVRITLDSPEILLNSLTNGTLDLVYILDQQIHDERFIKVLETPEEAVFTASSSNPFTSRQQIPLDEILSHPFILTERNASYRLMLDRYLAAREQAIRPYLSIGNTEFIIRQLIGSSSLSFLPSFAIAPEEKKGLLCALDVEQFHMQVWRQVLHHKDKWVTREMEAFFQLLRS
;
A
#
# COMPACT_ATOMS: atom_id res chain seq x y z
N LEU A 1 5.94 7.38 6.23
CA LEU A 1 7.03 8.01 5.47
C LEU A 1 7.09 9.55 5.64
N PRO A 2 6.00 10.35 5.55
CA PRO A 2 6.08 11.82 5.68
C PRO A 2 6.73 12.32 6.97
N GLN A 3 6.48 11.65 8.09
CA GLN A 3 7.07 12.00 9.39
C GLN A 3 8.58 11.73 9.41
N VAL A 4 8.99 10.58 8.87
CA VAL A 4 10.42 10.22 8.70
C VAL A 4 11.14 11.26 7.84
N MET A 5 10.54 11.69 6.73
CA MET A 5 11.12 12.71 5.86
C MET A 5 11.34 14.04 6.57
N LYS A 6 10.40 14.47 7.41
CA LYS A 6 10.56 15.70 8.22
C LYS A 6 11.71 15.59 9.20
N GLN A 7 11.79 14.48 9.93
CA GLN A 7 12.88 14.23 10.88
C GLN A 7 14.23 14.14 10.17
N TYR A 8 14.28 13.42 9.04
CA TYR A 8 15.49 13.27 8.26
C TYR A 8 16.03 14.60 7.74
N HIS A 9 15.16 15.44 7.18
CA HIS A 9 15.56 16.79 6.73
C HIS A 9 16.08 17.68 7.87
N THR A 10 15.50 17.54 9.07
CA THR A 10 16.00 18.28 10.26
C THR A 10 17.42 17.85 10.63
N LEU A 11 17.73 16.56 10.52
CA LEU A 11 19.05 16.01 10.86
C LEU A 11 20.09 16.21 9.75
N TYR A 12 19.65 16.21 8.49
CA TYR A 12 20.50 16.27 7.30
C TYR A 12 19.97 17.26 6.28
N PRO A 13 20.00 18.58 6.58
CA PRO A 13 19.39 19.62 5.74
C PRO A 13 20.07 19.76 4.36
N GLU A 14 21.34 19.35 4.25
CA GLU A 14 22.12 19.42 3.00
C GLU A 14 21.85 18.23 2.06
N VAL A 15 21.13 17.20 2.53
CA VAL A 15 20.82 16.02 1.70
C VAL A 15 19.62 16.31 0.82
N ASN A 16 19.81 16.22 -0.49
CA ASN A 16 18.74 16.34 -1.46
C ASN A 16 18.08 14.98 -1.68
N VAL A 17 16.81 14.85 -1.30
CA VAL A 17 16.02 13.63 -1.49
C VAL A 17 15.10 13.79 -2.69
N ARG A 18 15.23 12.90 -3.68
CA ARG A 18 14.31 12.78 -4.82
C ARG A 18 13.42 11.56 -4.62
N ILE A 19 12.11 11.73 -4.74
CA ILE A 19 11.14 10.63 -4.71
C ILE A 19 10.58 10.44 -6.12
N THR A 20 10.64 9.20 -6.60
CA THR A 20 10.04 8.76 -7.87
C THR A 20 8.94 7.75 -7.55
N LEU A 21 7.79 7.89 -8.18
CA LEU A 21 6.66 6.96 -8.05
C LEU A 21 6.52 6.19 -9.35
N ASP A 22 6.52 4.86 -9.25
CA ASP A 22 6.35 3.98 -10.38
C ASP A 22 5.87 2.59 -9.93
N SER A 23 5.65 1.66 -10.88
CA SER A 23 5.34 0.27 -10.55
C SER A 23 6.53 -0.43 -9.87
N PRO A 24 6.30 -1.44 -9.02
CA PRO A 24 7.38 -2.17 -8.35
C PRO A 24 8.42 -2.74 -9.32
N GLU A 25 8.00 -3.24 -10.48
CA GLU A 25 8.89 -3.77 -11.51
C GLU A 25 9.88 -2.70 -12.01
N ILE A 26 9.39 -1.50 -12.34
CA ILE A 26 10.22 -0.38 -12.80
C ILE A 26 11.16 0.08 -11.69
N LEU A 27 10.64 0.18 -10.45
CA LEU A 27 11.44 0.60 -9.29
C LEU A 27 12.57 -0.40 -9.00
N LEU A 28 12.32 -1.71 -9.02
CA LEU A 28 13.33 -2.75 -8.79
C LEU A 28 14.37 -2.79 -9.91
N ASN A 29 13.97 -2.59 -11.15
CA ASN A 29 14.90 -2.45 -12.27
C ASN A 29 15.79 -1.21 -12.10
N SER A 30 15.23 -0.09 -11.67
CA SER A 30 15.95 1.16 -11.40
C SER A 30 16.91 1.01 -10.21
N LEU A 31 16.54 0.23 -9.20
CA LEU A 31 17.42 -0.13 -8.09
C LEU A 31 18.60 -0.99 -8.55
N THR A 32 18.33 -2.00 -9.39
CA THR A 32 19.35 -2.88 -9.98
C THR A 32 20.36 -2.10 -10.83
N ASN A 33 19.88 -1.13 -11.60
CA ASN A 33 20.72 -0.30 -12.48
C ASN A 33 21.42 0.86 -11.74
N GLY A 34 21.19 1.00 -10.42
CA GLY A 34 21.79 2.07 -9.61
C GLY A 34 21.22 3.47 -9.85
N THR A 35 20.10 3.59 -10.57
CA THR A 35 19.39 4.87 -10.80
C THR A 35 18.67 5.34 -9.54
N LEU A 36 18.23 4.41 -8.70
CA LEU A 36 17.70 4.65 -7.38
C LEU A 36 18.65 4.11 -6.31
N ASP A 37 18.72 4.82 -5.19
CA ASP A 37 19.53 4.42 -4.03
C ASP A 37 18.80 3.40 -3.16
N LEU A 38 17.50 3.57 -3.02
CA LEU A 38 16.61 2.68 -2.28
C LEU A 38 15.21 2.71 -2.88
N VAL A 39 14.43 1.67 -2.62
CA VAL A 39 13.00 1.62 -2.96
C VAL A 39 12.18 1.31 -1.71
N TYR A 40 10.99 1.92 -1.65
CA TYR A 40 9.95 1.62 -0.69
C TYR A 40 8.75 1.08 -1.46
N ILE A 41 8.42 -0.17 -1.27
CA ILE A 41 7.35 -0.86 -2.00
C ILE A 41 6.41 -1.59 -1.06
N LEU A 42 5.19 -1.76 -1.52
CA LEU A 42 4.15 -2.59 -0.91
C LEU A 42 3.77 -3.65 -1.95
N ASP A 43 4.21 -4.89 -1.76
CA ASP A 43 4.03 -5.98 -2.72
C ASP A 43 4.05 -7.35 -2.02
N GLN A 44 4.08 -8.43 -2.79
CA GLN A 44 4.47 -9.74 -2.28
C GLN A 44 5.88 -9.67 -1.71
N GLN A 45 6.20 -10.59 -0.80
CA GLN A 45 7.52 -10.67 -0.21
C GLN A 45 8.58 -10.93 -1.30
N ILE A 46 9.56 -10.04 -1.40
CA ILE A 46 10.63 -10.16 -2.37
C ILE A 46 11.71 -11.09 -1.85
N HIS A 47 12.00 -12.13 -2.62
CA HIS A 47 13.09 -13.08 -2.40
C HIS A 47 14.10 -12.99 -3.54
N ASP A 48 14.92 -11.94 -3.52
CA ASP A 48 15.95 -11.69 -4.52
C ASP A 48 17.25 -11.31 -3.83
N GLU A 49 18.28 -12.16 -3.99
CA GLU A 49 19.58 -12.01 -3.34
C GLU A 49 20.38 -10.77 -3.80
N ARG A 50 19.90 -10.07 -4.82
CA ARG A 50 20.48 -8.80 -5.24
C ARG A 50 20.16 -7.66 -4.29
N PHE A 51 19.11 -7.83 -3.47
CA PHE A 51 18.59 -6.76 -2.60
C PHE A 51 18.78 -7.09 -1.12
N ILE A 52 19.18 -6.08 -0.37
CA ILE A 52 19.19 -6.11 1.10
C ILE A 52 17.93 -5.44 1.61
N LYS A 53 17.22 -6.13 2.50
CA LYS A 53 16.01 -5.64 3.15
C LYS A 53 16.39 -4.78 4.36
N VAL A 54 16.13 -3.50 4.27
CA VAL A 54 16.28 -2.55 5.39
C VAL A 54 15.10 -2.66 6.35
N LEU A 55 13.91 -2.79 5.79
CA LEU A 55 12.64 -2.96 6.49
C LEU A 55 11.81 -4.00 5.75
N GLU A 56 11.17 -4.89 6.51
CA GLU A 56 10.17 -5.81 6.00
C GLU A 56 9.10 -5.99 7.07
N THR A 57 7.87 -5.57 6.78
CA THR A 57 6.75 -5.64 7.71
C THR A 57 5.53 -6.18 6.97
N PRO A 58 4.86 -7.22 7.51
CA PRO A 58 3.59 -7.68 6.96
C PRO A 58 2.52 -6.62 7.18
N GLU A 59 1.67 -6.46 6.19
CA GLU A 59 0.53 -5.55 6.18
C GLU A 59 -0.67 -6.28 5.60
N GLU A 60 -1.87 -5.87 5.95
CA GLU A 60 -3.07 -6.41 5.35
C GLU A 60 -3.63 -5.42 4.33
N ALA A 61 -4.14 -5.95 3.22
CA ALA A 61 -4.99 -5.21 2.32
C ALA A 61 -6.44 -5.67 2.52
N VAL A 62 -7.33 -4.71 2.78
CA VAL A 62 -8.69 -4.95 3.24
C VAL A 62 -9.73 -4.25 2.36
N PHE A 63 -10.90 -4.85 2.25
CA PHE A 63 -12.07 -4.11 1.78
C PHE A 63 -12.45 -3.08 2.82
N THR A 64 -12.78 -1.88 2.39
CA THR A 64 -13.10 -0.75 3.28
C THR A 64 -14.28 0.04 2.77
N ALA A 65 -15.01 0.64 3.71
CA ALA A 65 -16.18 1.46 3.45
C ALA A 65 -16.25 2.64 4.42
N SER A 66 -17.12 3.60 4.12
CA SER A 66 -17.55 4.60 5.10
C SER A 66 -18.13 3.94 6.34
N SER A 67 -17.88 4.48 7.52
CA SER A 67 -18.48 3.99 8.78
C SER A 67 -20.01 4.03 8.79
N SER A 68 -20.63 4.83 7.92
CA SER A 68 -22.09 4.88 7.71
C SER A 68 -22.62 3.79 6.78
N ASN A 69 -21.74 2.99 6.15
CA ASN A 69 -22.16 1.92 5.25
C ASN A 69 -22.75 0.74 6.04
N PRO A 70 -23.89 0.15 5.62
CA PRO A 70 -24.52 -0.97 6.33
C PRO A 70 -23.64 -2.20 6.55
N PHE A 71 -22.65 -2.41 5.72
CA PHE A 71 -21.70 -3.53 5.88
C PHE A 71 -20.85 -3.44 7.15
N THR A 72 -20.62 -2.23 7.67
CA THR A 72 -19.73 -2.04 8.83
C THR A 72 -20.31 -2.61 10.13
N SER A 73 -21.60 -2.91 10.18
CA SER A 73 -22.26 -3.58 11.31
C SER A 73 -22.34 -5.10 11.16
N ARG A 74 -21.80 -5.67 10.09
CA ARG A 74 -21.88 -7.09 9.74
C ARG A 74 -20.51 -7.75 9.86
N GLN A 75 -20.53 -9.06 10.12
CA GLN A 75 -19.35 -9.92 10.15
C GLN A 75 -19.51 -11.02 9.09
N GLN A 76 -18.39 -11.54 8.62
CA GLN A 76 -18.32 -12.65 7.66
C GLN A 76 -19.21 -12.39 6.44
N ILE A 77 -19.01 -11.21 5.81
CA ILE A 77 -19.81 -10.79 4.65
C ILE A 77 -19.39 -11.64 3.45
N PRO A 78 -20.33 -12.28 2.74
CA PRO A 78 -20.01 -13.04 1.53
C PRO A 78 -19.30 -12.17 0.48
N LEU A 79 -18.22 -12.67 -0.11
CA LEU A 79 -17.44 -11.94 -1.09
C LEU A 79 -18.30 -11.51 -2.29
N ASP A 80 -19.20 -12.37 -2.78
CA ASP A 80 -20.10 -12.05 -3.90
C ASP A 80 -20.98 -10.83 -3.62
N GLU A 81 -21.41 -10.68 -2.37
CA GLU A 81 -22.21 -9.52 -1.96
C GLU A 81 -21.37 -8.24 -2.01
N ILE A 82 -20.14 -8.28 -1.50
CA ILE A 82 -19.17 -7.18 -1.60
C ILE A 82 -18.95 -6.78 -3.05
N LEU A 83 -18.70 -7.76 -3.93
CA LEU A 83 -18.37 -7.52 -5.33
C LEU A 83 -19.51 -6.90 -6.15
N SER A 84 -20.76 -7.01 -5.67
CA SER A 84 -21.93 -6.43 -6.33
C SER A 84 -22.06 -4.90 -6.14
N HIS A 85 -21.24 -4.30 -5.28
CA HIS A 85 -21.33 -2.87 -4.94
C HIS A 85 -20.42 -1.99 -5.82
N PRO A 86 -20.68 -0.67 -5.87
CA PRO A 86 -19.81 0.25 -6.58
C PRO A 86 -18.44 0.38 -5.90
N PHE A 87 -17.37 0.34 -6.69
CA PHE A 87 -16.00 0.43 -6.21
C PHE A 87 -15.27 1.66 -6.75
N ILE A 88 -14.46 2.25 -5.87
CA ILE A 88 -13.35 3.13 -6.21
C ILE A 88 -12.06 2.36 -5.90
N LEU A 89 -11.19 2.18 -6.86
CA LEU A 89 -9.96 1.40 -6.67
C LEU A 89 -8.72 2.17 -7.12
N THR A 90 -7.57 1.70 -6.68
CA THR A 90 -6.30 2.18 -7.23
C THR A 90 -6.13 1.75 -8.69
N GLU A 91 -5.18 2.34 -9.37
CA GLU A 91 -4.78 1.93 -10.72
C GLU A 91 -4.36 0.47 -10.76
N ARG A 92 -4.51 -0.15 -11.93
CA ARG A 92 -4.25 -1.60 -12.09
C ARG A 92 -2.81 -2.02 -11.86
N ASN A 93 -1.85 -1.10 -11.98
CA ASN A 93 -0.43 -1.35 -11.75
C ASN A 93 -0.02 -1.30 -10.27
N ALA A 94 -0.90 -0.93 -9.35
CA ALA A 94 -0.64 -1.04 -7.93
C ALA A 94 -0.61 -2.52 -7.51
N SER A 95 0.43 -2.94 -6.78
CA SER A 95 0.70 -4.35 -6.45
C SER A 95 -0.46 -5.06 -5.77
N TYR A 96 -1.00 -4.47 -4.69
CA TYR A 96 -2.13 -5.08 -3.98
C TYR A 96 -3.41 -5.13 -4.83
N ARG A 97 -3.57 -4.20 -5.80
CA ARG A 97 -4.66 -4.28 -6.78
C ARG A 97 -4.46 -5.45 -7.74
N LEU A 98 -3.26 -5.66 -8.25
CA LEU A 98 -2.93 -6.82 -9.10
C LEU A 98 -3.14 -8.13 -8.33
N MET A 99 -2.80 -8.18 -7.05
CA MET A 99 -3.04 -9.34 -6.20
C MET A 99 -4.53 -9.62 -6.05
N LEU A 100 -5.34 -8.59 -5.80
CA LEU A 100 -6.80 -8.71 -5.73
C LEU A 100 -7.38 -9.20 -7.07
N ASP A 101 -6.99 -8.59 -8.19
CA ASP A 101 -7.48 -8.96 -9.51
C ASP A 101 -7.15 -10.44 -9.83
N ARG A 102 -5.95 -10.92 -9.47
CA ARG A 102 -5.55 -12.35 -9.61
C ARG A 102 -6.37 -13.26 -8.71
N TYR A 103 -6.56 -12.87 -7.46
CA TYR A 103 -7.37 -13.63 -6.50
C TYR A 103 -8.81 -13.81 -6.97
N LEU A 104 -9.40 -12.76 -7.52
CA LEU A 104 -10.76 -12.77 -8.06
C LEU A 104 -10.83 -13.56 -9.37
N ALA A 105 -9.87 -13.37 -10.29
CA ALA A 105 -9.82 -14.07 -11.56
C ALA A 105 -9.74 -15.61 -11.37
N ALA A 106 -9.01 -16.08 -10.37
CA ALA A 106 -8.94 -17.52 -10.01
C ALA A 106 -10.31 -18.09 -9.57
N ARG A 107 -11.29 -17.23 -9.28
CA ARG A 107 -12.68 -17.56 -8.89
C ARG A 107 -13.70 -17.17 -9.96
N GLU A 108 -13.22 -16.86 -11.18
CA GLU A 108 -14.05 -16.37 -12.28
C GLU A 108 -14.83 -15.07 -11.93
N GLN A 109 -14.29 -14.29 -10.99
CA GLN A 109 -14.85 -13.03 -10.50
C GLN A 109 -14.00 -11.84 -10.93
N ALA A 110 -14.60 -10.65 -10.93
CA ALA A 110 -13.88 -9.40 -11.19
C ALA A 110 -14.63 -8.21 -10.60
N ILE A 111 -13.89 -7.18 -10.20
CA ILE A 111 -14.45 -5.88 -9.85
C ILE A 111 -14.32 -4.94 -11.06
N ARG A 112 -15.42 -4.28 -11.40
CA ARG A 112 -15.45 -3.19 -12.36
C ARG A 112 -15.63 -1.87 -11.61
N PRO A 113 -14.54 -1.20 -11.21
CA PRO A 113 -14.67 0.05 -10.49
C PRO A 113 -15.23 1.13 -11.42
N TYR A 114 -16.08 2.00 -10.89
CA TYR A 114 -16.53 3.16 -11.65
C TYR A 114 -15.47 4.29 -11.66
N LEU A 115 -14.50 4.24 -10.74
CA LEU A 115 -13.37 5.15 -10.67
C LEU A 115 -12.09 4.37 -10.34
N SER A 116 -11.03 4.61 -11.12
CA SER A 116 -9.68 4.13 -10.83
C SER A 116 -8.73 5.31 -10.80
N ILE A 117 -7.95 5.45 -9.72
CA ILE A 117 -7.06 6.60 -9.54
C ILE A 117 -5.85 6.25 -8.67
N GLY A 118 -4.64 6.66 -9.07
CA GLY A 118 -3.38 6.40 -8.35
C GLY A 118 -3.16 7.23 -7.07
N ASN A 119 -4.21 7.86 -6.54
CA ASN A 119 -4.13 8.68 -5.34
C ASN A 119 -4.99 8.12 -4.21
N THR A 120 -4.36 7.43 -3.26
CA THR A 120 -5.04 6.80 -2.12
C THR A 120 -5.77 7.81 -1.22
N GLU A 121 -5.20 9.01 -1.02
CA GLU A 121 -5.85 10.05 -0.21
C GLU A 121 -7.15 10.53 -0.86
N PHE A 122 -7.16 10.67 -2.18
CA PHE A 122 -8.38 10.98 -2.94
C PHE A 122 -9.43 9.89 -2.77
N ILE A 123 -9.03 8.61 -2.88
CA ILE A 123 -9.94 7.47 -2.67
C ILE A 123 -10.58 7.55 -1.27
N ILE A 124 -9.75 7.73 -0.24
CA ILE A 124 -10.20 7.84 1.16
C ILE A 124 -11.24 8.96 1.30
N ARG A 125 -10.97 10.14 0.77
CA ARG A 125 -11.90 11.28 0.81
C ARG A 125 -13.22 10.99 0.08
N GLN A 126 -13.18 10.27 -1.03
CA GLN A 126 -14.39 9.90 -1.80
C GLN A 126 -15.21 8.81 -1.09
N LEU A 127 -14.59 7.96 -0.28
CA LEU A 127 -15.29 6.93 0.48
C LEU A 127 -16.10 7.51 1.63
N ILE A 128 -15.57 8.51 2.33
CA ILE A 128 -16.22 9.09 3.51
C ILE A 128 -17.61 9.62 3.15
N GLY A 129 -18.65 9.07 3.81
CA GLY A 129 -20.04 9.44 3.58
C GLY A 129 -20.64 8.88 2.28
N SER A 130 -19.91 8.04 1.51
CA SER A 130 -20.44 7.41 0.31
C SER A 130 -20.90 5.97 0.56
N SER A 131 -21.64 5.40 -0.39
CA SER A 131 -22.00 3.98 -0.40
C SER A 131 -20.96 3.09 -1.09
N SER A 132 -19.90 3.68 -1.63
CA SER A 132 -18.87 2.98 -2.38
C SER A 132 -17.94 2.19 -1.46
N LEU A 133 -17.33 1.16 -2.04
CA LEU A 133 -16.31 0.36 -1.40
C LEU A 133 -14.95 0.62 -2.04
N SER A 134 -13.90 0.28 -1.32
CA SER A 134 -12.54 0.24 -1.87
C SER A 134 -11.79 -0.96 -1.34
N PHE A 135 -10.59 -1.16 -1.88
CA PHE A 135 -9.63 -2.15 -1.40
C PHE A 135 -8.29 -1.45 -1.20
N LEU A 136 -7.87 -1.31 0.05
CA LEU A 136 -6.72 -0.51 0.46
C LEU A 136 -5.89 -1.23 1.53
N PRO A 137 -4.60 -0.90 1.66
CA PRO A 137 -3.81 -1.33 2.80
C PRO A 137 -4.37 -0.78 4.12
N SER A 138 -4.42 -1.61 5.16
CA SER A 138 -5.01 -1.26 6.46
C SER A 138 -4.35 -0.01 7.08
N PHE A 139 -3.03 0.12 6.97
CA PHE A 139 -2.33 1.30 7.48
C PHE A 139 -2.74 2.61 6.80
N ALA A 140 -3.22 2.55 5.56
CA ALA A 140 -3.65 3.75 4.81
C ALA A 140 -4.98 4.31 5.33
N ILE A 141 -5.87 3.44 5.81
CA ILE A 141 -7.17 3.83 6.37
C ILE A 141 -7.14 4.04 7.89
N ALA A 142 -6.12 3.55 8.59
CA ALA A 142 -6.03 3.60 10.04
C ALA A 142 -6.23 4.99 10.69
N PRO A 143 -5.78 6.11 10.10
CA PRO A 143 -6.08 7.44 10.63
C PRO A 143 -7.58 7.78 10.62
N GLU A 144 -8.29 7.39 9.58
CA GLU A 144 -9.72 7.61 9.40
C GLU A 144 -10.57 6.61 10.18
N GLU A 145 -10.09 5.39 10.39
CA GLU A 145 -10.69 4.42 11.32
C GLU A 145 -10.67 4.94 12.75
N LYS A 146 -9.53 5.49 13.19
CA LYS A 146 -9.41 6.12 14.53
C LYS A 146 -10.36 7.30 14.73
N LYS A 147 -10.75 7.97 13.65
CA LYS A 147 -11.74 9.06 13.67
C LYS A 147 -13.18 8.55 13.54
N GLY A 148 -13.38 7.26 13.32
CA GLY A 148 -14.70 6.66 13.07
C GLY A 148 -15.30 7.04 11.71
N LEU A 149 -14.50 7.36 10.72
CA LEU A 149 -14.94 7.80 9.38
C LEU A 149 -14.95 6.65 8.37
N LEU A 150 -14.03 5.73 8.48
CA LEU A 150 -13.93 4.51 7.67
C LEU A 150 -13.86 3.28 8.56
N CYS A 151 -14.17 2.11 7.99
CA CYS A 151 -14.01 0.81 8.62
C CYS A 151 -13.46 -0.20 7.61
N ALA A 152 -12.58 -1.09 8.08
CA ALA A 152 -12.31 -2.34 7.38
C ALA A 152 -13.54 -3.25 7.46
N LEU A 153 -13.83 -3.97 6.39
CA LEU A 153 -14.96 -4.91 6.32
C LEU A 153 -14.47 -6.33 6.61
N ASP A 154 -15.20 -7.05 7.42
CA ASP A 154 -14.95 -8.46 7.70
C ASP A 154 -15.62 -9.32 6.60
N VAL A 155 -14.80 -9.73 5.62
CA VAL A 155 -15.25 -10.51 4.47
C VAL A 155 -14.94 -11.99 4.68
N GLU A 156 -15.93 -12.84 4.46
CA GLU A 156 -15.85 -14.29 4.70
C GLU A 156 -14.69 -14.92 3.92
N GLN A 157 -13.83 -15.66 4.62
CA GLN A 157 -12.68 -16.40 4.06
C GLN A 157 -11.77 -15.56 3.14
N PHE A 158 -11.75 -14.24 3.35
CA PHE A 158 -10.88 -13.35 2.61
C PHE A 158 -9.76 -12.80 3.52
N HIS A 159 -8.54 -13.08 3.13
CA HIS A 159 -7.35 -12.50 3.78
C HIS A 159 -6.30 -12.24 2.70
N MET A 160 -5.79 -11.03 2.65
CA MET A 160 -4.74 -10.67 1.69
C MET A 160 -3.60 -9.95 2.39
N GLN A 161 -2.51 -10.68 2.56
CA GLN A 161 -1.26 -10.14 3.12
C GLN A 161 -0.41 -9.55 2.00
N VAL A 162 0.12 -8.35 2.27
CA VAL A 162 1.13 -7.67 1.47
C VAL A 162 2.33 -7.35 2.37
N TRP A 163 3.45 -7.02 1.80
CA TRP A 163 4.67 -6.71 2.54
C TRP A 163 5.12 -5.29 2.23
N ARG A 164 5.26 -4.50 3.27
CA ARG A 164 5.90 -3.20 3.21
C ARG A 164 7.40 -3.41 3.32
N GLN A 165 8.12 -3.11 2.26
CA GLN A 165 9.53 -3.42 2.14
C GLN A 165 10.32 -2.18 1.76
N VAL A 166 11.48 -2.00 2.38
CA VAL A 166 12.50 -1.03 1.98
C VAL A 166 13.76 -1.79 1.61
N LEU A 167 14.22 -1.59 0.39
CA LEU A 167 15.30 -2.36 -0.20
C LEU A 167 16.37 -1.42 -0.75
N HIS A 168 17.65 -1.86 -0.67
CA HIS A 168 18.73 -1.33 -1.50
C HIS A 168 19.48 -2.45 -2.20
N HIS A 169 20.21 -2.12 -3.27
CA HIS A 169 21.04 -3.10 -3.96
C HIS A 169 22.21 -3.54 -3.05
N LYS A 170 22.55 -4.82 -3.04
CA LYS A 170 23.62 -5.37 -2.17
C LYS A 170 24.99 -4.70 -2.37
N ASP A 171 25.28 -4.30 -3.62
CA ASP A 171 26.54 -3.66 -3.98
C ASP A 171 26.50 -2.14 -3.81
N LYS A 172 25.39 -1.60 -3.28
CA LYS A 172 25.27 -0.17 -3.00
C LYS A 172 26.16 0.22 -1.82
N TRP A 173 27.00 1.22 -2.03
CA TRP A 173 27.72 1.85 -0.93
C TRP A 173 26.70 2.62 -0.04
N VAL A 174 26.46 2.10 1.15
CA VAL A 174 25.58 2.74 2.12
C VAL A 174 26.36 3.84 2.83
N THR A 175 25.93 5.08 2.65
CA THR A 175 26.54 6.25 3.32
C THR A 175 25.99 6.40 4.75
N ARG A 176 26.64 7.28 5.55
CA ARG A 176 26.18 7.57 6.92
C ARG A 176 24.77 8.19 6.93
N GLU A 177 24.46 8.99 5.94
CA GLU A 177 23.16 9.62 5.74
C GLU A 177 22.10 8.57 5.41
N MET A 178 22.41 7.61 4.54
CA MET A 178 21.50 6.49 4.24
C MET A 178 21.25 5.63 5.48
N GLU A 179 22.29 5.30 6.26
CA GLU A 179 22.12 4.53 7.48
C GLU A 179 21.23 5.26 8.49
N ALA A 180 21.39 6.57 8.64
CA ALA A 180 20.53 7.37 9.50
C ALA A 180 19.07 7.36 9.03
N PHE A 181 18.84 7.40 7.71
CA PHE A 181 17.49 7.25 7.14
C PHE A 181 16.89 5.88 7.45
N PHE A 182 17.70 4.80 7.34
CA PHE A 182 17.28 3.44 7.69
C PHE A 182 16.88 3.31 9.17
N GLN A 183 17.61 3.95 10.05
CA GLN A 183 17.30 3.98 11.49
C GLN A 183 15.92 4.64 11.74
N LEU A 184 15.67 5.77 11.08
CA LEU A 184 14.37 6.46 11.18
C LEU A 184 13.20 5.66 10.62
N LEU A 185 13.44 4.80 9.61
CA LEU A 185 12.41 3.91 9.07
C LEU A 185 12.03 2.77 10.01
N ARG A 186 12.99 2.36 10.88
CA ARG A 186 12.80 1.26 11.83
C ARG A 186 12.21 1.72 13.18
N SER A 187 12.24 3.03 13.47
CA SER A 187 11.71 3.64 14.70
C SER A 187 10.20 3.89 14.60
#